data_5beac1185d154054f4e00e8c2ae144cd
#
_entry.id   5beac1185d154054f4e00e8c2ae144cd
#
_cell.length_a   1.000
_cell.length_b   1.000
_cell.length_c   1.000
_cell.angle_alpha   90.00
_cell.angle_beta   90.00
_cell.angle_gamma   90.00
#
_symmetry.space_group_name_H-M   'P 1'
#
loop_
_entity.id
_entity.type
_entity.pdbx_description
1 polymer ?
#
loop_
_entity_poly.entity_id
_entity_poly.type
_entity_poly.pdbx_seq_one_letter_code
_entity_poly.pdbx_strand_id
1 'polypeptide(L)'
;MKLTALYDAHLNLNAKVVPFAGYQMPITYTKITDEYNAVRNNCGIFDVSHMGQIRITGDDCINFLQYITVNDVNKIKNYEAQYSAICNLDAGIIDDLIIFKFSNSDCIIIVNASNTDNILAWINQHKKSFNININFMNESHSLIALQGPKSREILNKICSDNIDLSFYNFMETNLLSDPVILTRTGYTGELGFEISAPHDIIQKLWDYFINNGASPAGLAVRDVLRMEMKYCLYGNDISTATNPLEAGLSWIVNFDKGNFLGRDNLLKSKNNDYQRRLIGFEMTEKAIPRKGYSVYINNNNMQHMKVGEVTSGTHSPLLLKGIGLAYIDCPYHKIGSLIYIEIRGKFLGAKIVKTPFIQNTSLHK
;
A
#
# COMPACT_ATOMS: atom_id res chain seq x y z
N MET A 1 -2.81 -7.66 22.44
CA MET A 1 -3.09 -7.25 21.06
C MET A 1 -3.70 -5.86 21.13
N LYS A 2 -3.25 -4.92 20.28
CA LYS A 2 -3.72 -3.53 20.27
C LYS A 2 -5.13 -3.46 19.66
N LEU A 3 -5.92 -2.45 20.08
CA LEU A 3 -7.21 -2.11 19.50
C LEU A 3 -7.10 -0.74 18.84
N THR A 4 -7.83 -0.52 17.74
CA THR A 4 -8.00 0.82 17.16
C THR A 4 -9.12 1.57 17.93
N ALA A 5 -9.18 2.87 17.78
CA ALA A 5 -10.28 3.67 18.35
C ALA A 5 -11.66 3.30 17.79
N LEU A 6 -11.70 2.60 16.65
CA LEU A 6 -12.94 2.16 15.99
C LEU A 6 -13.34 0.72 16.34
N TYR A 7 -12.64 0.04 17.25
CA TYR A 7 -12.88 -1.37 17.56
C TYR A 7 -14.34 -1.66 17.93
N ASP A 8 -14.91 -0.87 18.83
CA ASP A 8 -16.32 -1.04 19.25
C ASP A 8 -17.30 -0.74 18.10
N ALA A 9 -16.98 0.23 17.24
CA ALA A 9 -17.76 0.50 16.03
C ALA A 9 -17.77 -0.70 15.08
N HIS A 10 -16.64 -1.41 14.96
CA HIS A 10 -16.59 -2.64 14.16
C HIS A 10 -17.48 -3.75 14.73
N LEU A 11 -17.46 -3.94 16.05
CA LEU A 11 -18.31 -4.94 16.71
C LEU A 11 -19.81 -4.60 16.55
N ASN A 12 -20.17 -3.33 16.70
CA ASN A 12 -21.55 -2.85 16.52
C ASN A 12 -22.07 -3.06 15.08
N LEU A 13 -21.17 -3.07 14.10
CA LEU A 13 -21.46 -3.38 12.70
C LEU A 13 -21.33 -4.88 12.37
N ASN A 14 -21.22 -5.76 13.39
CA ASN A 14 -21.07 -7.21 13.27
C ASN A 14 -19.86 -7.63 12.41
N ALA A 15 -18.77 -6.87 12.45
CA ALA A 15 -17.55 -7.21 11.74
C ALA A 15 -16.96 -8.54 12.23
N LYS A 16 -16.50 -9.37 11.29
CA LYS A 16 -15.61 -10.48 11.64
C LYS A 16 -14.21 -9.92 11.90
N VAL A 17 -13.78 -9.93 13.16
CA VAL A 17 -12.48 -9.40 13.57
C VAL A 17 -11.44 -10.52 13.65
N VAL A 18 -10.21 -10.21 13.24
CA VAL A 18 -9.05 -11.13 13.25
C VAL A 18 -7.78 -10.43 13.71
N PRO A 19 -6.80 -11.17 14.24
CA PRO A 19 -5.45 -10.66 14.45
C PRO A 19 -4.78 -10.26 13.12
N PHE A 20 -4.31 -9.01 13.04
CA PHE A 20 -3.55 -8.50 11.90
C PHE A 20 -2.53 -7.45 12.35
N ALA A 21 -1.25 -7.65 12.02
CA ALA A 21 -0.16 -6.71 12.32
C ALA A 21 -0.14 -6.22 13.79
N GLY A 22 -0.44 -7.11 14.75
CA GLY A 22 -0.47 -6.79 16.17
C GLY A 22 -1.76 -6.12 16.68
N TYR A 23 -2.73 -5.88 15.80
CA TYR A 23 -4.05 -5.31 16.10
C TYR A 23 -5.18 -6.32 15.91
N GLN A 24 -6.34 -6.04 16.52
CA GLN A 24 -7.62 -6.66 16.19
C GLN A 24 -8.28 -5.86 15.08
N MET A 25 -8.38 -6.41 13.87
CA MET A 25 -8.85 -5.68 12.69
C MET A 25 -10.05 -6.36 12.03
N PRO A 26 -10.99 -5.59 11.46
CA PRO A 26 -12.11 -6.15 10.71
C PRO A 26 -11.63 -6.78 9.40
N ILE A 27 -11.83 -8.10 9.25
CA ILE A 27 -11.53 -8.79 7.99
C ILE A 27 -12.66 -8.63 6.97
N THR A 28 -13.91 -8.67 7.43
CA THR A 28 -15.13 -8.44 6.64
C THR A 28 -16.26 -7.96 7.54
N TYR A 29 -17.21 -7.23 6.99
CA TYR A 29 -18.51 -6.88 7.60
C TYR A 29 -19.66 -7.64 6.93
N THR A 30 -19.54 -7.85 5.61
CA THR A 30 -20.52 -8.53 4.80
C THR A 30 -19.82 -9.55 3.88
N LYS A 31 -20.43 -9.90 2.75
CA LYS A 31 -19.74 -10.68 1.72
C LYS A 31 -18.69 -9.82 1.03
N ILE A 32 -17.51 -10.41 0.76
CA ILE A 32 -16.41 -9.70 0.08
C ILE A 32 -16.87 -9.07 -1.25
N THR A 33 -17.77 -9.70 -1.99
CA THR A 33 -18.33 -9.19 -3.24
C THR A 33 -19.17 -7.92 -3.03
N ASP A 34 -19.90 -7.83 -1.92
CA ASP A 34 -20.76 -6.69 -1.64
C ASP A 34 -19.90 -5.47 -1.22
N GLU A 35 -18.91 -5.70 -0.34
CA GLU A 35 -17.91 -4.68 0.03
C GLU A 35 -17.09 -4.24 -1.19
N TYR A 36 -16.69 -5.17 -2.05
CA TYR A 36 -15.98 -4.88 -3.31
C TYR A 36 -16.81 -3.96 -4.23
N ASN A 37 -18.08 -4.30 -4.44
CA ASN A 37 -18.98 -3.51 -5.27
C ASN A 37 -19.26 -2.13 -4.67
N ALA A 38 -19.33 -2.02 -3.34
CA ALA A 38 -19.47 -0.74 -2.65
C ALA A 38 -18.28 0.18 -2.95
N VAL A 39 -17.04 -0.33 -2.88
CA VAL A 39 -15.85 0.47 -3.18
C VAL A 39 -15.75 0.80 -4.67
N ARG A 40 -15.95 -0.16 -5.57
CA ARG A 40 -15.78 0.06 -7.02
C ARG A 40 -16.85 0.97 -7.62
N ASN A 41 -18.11 0.92 -7.12
CA ASN A 41 -19.22 1.59 -7.76
C ASN A 41 -19.81 2.76 -6.94
N ASN A 42 -19.50 2.85 -5.65
CA ASN A 42 -20.05 3.84 -4.73
C ASN A 42 -18.96 4.44 -3.83
N CYS A 43 -19.00 4.11 -2.55
CA CYS A 43 -18.04 4.55 -1.55
C CYS A 43 -17.89 3.49 -0.45
N GLY A 44 -16.68 3.01 -0.23
CA GLY A 44 -16.31 2.20 0.91
C GLY A 44 -15.49 3.00 1.93
N ILE A 45 -15.54 2.60 3.20
CA ILE A 45 -14.72 3.17 4.26
C ILE A 45 -13.95 2.07 4.97
N PHE A 46 -12.65 2.30 5.17
CA PHE A 46 -11.74 1.38 5.83
C PHE A 46 -11.16 2.01 7.09
N ASP A 47 -11.09 1.25 8.17
CA ASP A 47 -10.19 1.56 9.27
C ASP A 47 -8.77 1.14 8.88
N VAL A 48 -7.87 2.11 8.82
CA VAL A 48 -6.45 1.90 8.55
C VAL A 48 -5.58 2.49 9.67
N SER A 49 -6.16 2.68 10.86
CA SER A 49 -5.49 3.25 12.05
C SER A 49 -4.33 2.41 12.56
N HIS A 50 -4.23 1.15 12.13
CA HIS A 50 -3.09 0.29 12.44
C HIS A 50 -1.80 0.69 11.69
N MET A 51 -1.90 1.47 10.60
CA MET A 51 -0.73 1.99 9.88
C MET A 51 0.05 2.95 10.77
N GLY A 52 1.40 2.88 10.73
CA GLY A 52 2.24 3.77 11.52
C GLY A 52 2.22 5.19 10.95
N GLN A 53 1.89 6.18 11.77
CA GLN A 53 1.93 7.60 11.44
C GLN A 53 3.06 8.26 12.24
N ILE A 54 4.11 8.73 11.55
CA ILE A 54 5.30 9.29 12.21
C ILE A 54 5.52 10.71 11.67
N ARG A 55 5.41 11.72 12.53
CA ARG A 55 5.76 13.10 12.19
C ARG A 55 7.22 13.35 12.50
N ILE A 56 7.93 13.92 11.53
CA ILE A 56 9.35 14.28 11.62
C ILE A 56 9.45 15.79 11.43
N THR A 57 9.97 16.47 12.43
CA THR A 57 10.12 17.94 12.40
C THR A 57 11.57 18.35 12.72
N GLY A 58 11.97 19.52 12.29
CA GLY A 58 13.31 20.09 12.54
C GLY A 58 14.01 20.54 11.26
N ASP A 59 15.09 21.29 11.43
CA ASP A 59 15.79 21.93 10.30
C ASP A 59 16.37 20.93 9.30
N ASP A 60 16.70 19.73 9.76
CA ASP A 60 17.25 18.66 8.93
C ASP A 60 16.19 17.63 8.44
N CYS A 61 14.90 17.93 8.56
CA CYS A 61 13.83 16.98 8.21
C CYS A 61 13.97 16.45 6.77
N ILE A 62 14.11 17.34 5.78
CA ILE A 62 14.28 16.92 4.37
C ILE A 62 15.60 16.21 4.14
N ASN A 63 16.71 16.70 4.72
CA ASN A 63 18.02 16.06 4.58
C ASN A 63 18.01 14.64 5.14
N PHE A 64 17.35 14.46 6.27
CA PHE A 64 17.18 13.14 6.88
C PHE A 64 16.35 12.19 6.01
N LEU A 65 15.19 12.65 5.50
CA LEU A 65 14.35 11.85 4.60
C LEU A 65 15.08 11.54 3.29
N GLN A 66 15.85 12.49 2.74
CA GLN A 66 16.72 12.24 1.59
C GLN A 66 17.75 11.15 1.86
N TYR A 67 18.29 11.08 3.07
CA TYR A 67 19.30 10.09 3.44
C TYR A 67 18.72 8.68 3.64
N ILE A 68 17.51 8.55 4.22
CA ILE A 68 16.96 7.24 4.57
C ILE A 68 16.03 6.64 3.51
N THR A 69 15.55 7.41 2.53
CA THR A 69 14.59 6.93 1.51
C THR A 69 15.21 6.92 0.11
N VAL A 70 14.64 6.14 -0.81
CA VAL A 70 15.18 5.97 -2.17
C VAL A 70 14.73 7.02 -3.17
N ASN A 71 13.59 7.71 -2.91
CA ASN A 71 13.04 8.73 -3.80
C ASN A 71 13.55 10.13 -3.44
N ASP A 72 13.42 11.09 -4.35
CA ASP A 72 13.92 12.44 -4.18
C ASP A 72 12.87 13.34 -3.52
N VAL A 73 12.99 13.51 -2.19
CA VAL A 73 12.06 14.31 -1.39
C VAL A 73 12.14 15.81 -1.69
N ASN A 74 13.26 16.29 -2.28
CA ASN A 74 13.39 17.69 -2.70
C ASN A 74 12.46 18.06 -3.87
N LYS A 75 12.00 17.04 -4.65
CA LYS A 75 11.14 17.28 -5.81
C LYS A 75 9.66 17.49 -5.45
N ILE A 76 9.25 17.13 -4.23
CA ILE A 76 7.88 17.38 -3.79
C ILE A 76 7.72 18.77 -3.20
N LYS A 77 6.63 19.43 -3.56
CA LYS A 77 6.25 20.74 -3.02
C LYS A 77 5.55 20.57 -1.67
N ASN A 78 5.37 21.67 -0.95
CA ASN A 78 4.54 21.66 0.24
C ASN A 78 3.11 21.23 -0.12
N TYR A 79 2.49 20.42 0.73
CA TYR A 79 1.17 19.81 0.56
C TYR A 79 1.08 18.78 -0.59
N GLU A 80 2.23 18.27 -1.05
CA GLU A 80 2.32 17.10 -1.92
C GLU A 80 2.82 15.88 -1.15
N ALA A 81 2.43 14.70 -1.62
CA ALA A 81 2.87 13.41 -1.10
C ALA A 81 3.79 12.69 -2.08
N GLN A 82 4.58 11.75 -1.58
CA GLN A 82 5.48 10.94 -2.40
C GLN A 82 5.53 9.50 -1.88
N TYR A 83 5.32 8.54 -2.78
CA TYR A 83 5.60 7.14 -2.50
C TYR A 83 7.11 6.87 -2.61
N SER A 84 7.66 6.20 -1.61
CA SER A 84 9.07 5.88 -1.51
C SER A 84 9.29 4.54 -0.82
N ALA A 85 10.54 4.14 -0.64
CA ALA A 85 10.95 3.01 0.18
C ALA A 85 12.16 3.35 1.03
N ILE A 86 12.29 2.69 2.17
CA ILE A 86 13.51 2.64 2.98
C ILE A 86 14.20 1.31 2.67
N CYS A 87 15.49 1.35 2.35
CA CYS A 87 16.29 0.18 2.12
C CYS A 87 17.39 0.04 3.17
N ASN A 88 17.77 -1.22 3.48
CA ASN A 88 18.99 -1.50 4.22
C ASN A 88 20.23 -1.31 3.33
N LEU A 89 21.41 -1.47 3.91
CA LEU A 89 22.68 -1.30 3.16
C LEU A 89 22.83 -2.31 2.03
N ASP A 90 22.23 -3.48 2.12
CA ASP A 90 22.24 -4.52 1.08
C ASP A 90 21.18 -4.31 0.00
N ALA A 91 20.51 -3.14 0.00
CA ALA A 91 19.43 -2.75 -0.90
C ALA A 91 18.08 -3.46 -0.68
N GLY A 92 17.95 -4.31 0.33
CA GLY A 92 16.67 -4.92 0.71
C GLY A 92 15.68 -3.90 1.26
N ILE A 93 14.41 -3.98 0.87
CA ILE A 93 13.35 -3.07 1.30
C ILE A 93 13.02 -3.34 2.77
N ILE A 94 13.31 -2.37 3.66
CA ILE A 94 12.87 -2.42 5.06
C ILE A 94 11.39 -2.10 5.15
N ASP A 95 10.93 -1.08 4.39
CA ASP A 95 9.52 -0.73 4.25
C ASP A 95 9.27 0.11 3.00
N ASP A 96 8.04 0.09 2.49
CA ASP A 96 7.51 1.09 1.57
C ASP A 96 6.61 2.07 2.34
N LEU A 97 6.61 3.34 1.94
CA LEU A 97 5.96 4.39 2.70
C LEU A 97 5.48 5.54 1.82
N ILE A 98 4.58 6.35 2.38
CA ILE A 98 4.20 7.62 1.78
C ILE A 98 4.72 8.76 2.66
N ILE A 99 5.38 9.76 2.04
CA ILE A 99 5.86 10.97 2.68
C ILE A 99 4.89 12.10 2.35
N PHE A 100 4.38 12.80 3.36
CA PHE A 100 3.54 14.00 3.24
C PHE A 100 4.38 15.20 3.67
N LYS A 101 4.64 16.15 2.78
CA LYS A 101 5.50 17.32 3.04
C LYS A 101 4.66 18.55 3.34
N PHE A 102 4.63 18.99 4.60
CA PHE A 102 4.01 20.25 5.01
C PHE A 102 4.94 21.44 4.72
N SER A 103 6.23 21.27 5.04
CA SER A 103 7.30 22.24 4.79
C SER A 103 8.64 21.54 4.68
N ASN A 104 9.73 22.30 4.53
CA ASN A 104 11.07 21.72 4.56
C ASN A 104 11.50 21.23 5.96
N SER A 105 10.80 21.65 7.01
CA SER A 105 11.08 21.28 8.40
C SER A 105 9.98 20.44 9.03
N ASP A 106 8.98 19.97 8.25
CA ASP A 106 7.84 19.25 8.78
C ASP A 106 7.26 18.28 7.74
N CYS A 107 7.34 16.99 8.04
CA CYS A 107 6.80 15.90 7.22
C CYS A 107 6.11 14.85 8.09
N ILE A 108 5.11 14.18 7.53
CA ILE A 108 4.56 12.96 8.10
C ILE A 108 4.89 11.80 7.15
N ILE A 109 5.29 10.67 7.71
CA ILE A 109 5.43 9.42 6.96
C ILE A 109 4.39 8.41 7.44
N ILE A 110 3.77 7.70 6.49
CA ILE A 110 2.88 6.57 6.77
C ILE A 110 3.60 5.30 6.37
N VAL A 111 3.74 4.38 7.34
CA VAL A 111 4.50 3.13 7.22
C VAL A 111 3.61 1.91 7.47
N ASN A 112 4.04 0.73 7.03
CA ASN A 112 3.26 -0.49 7.22
C ASN A 112 3.13 -0.87 8.70
N ALA A 113 1.93 -1.28 9.10
CA ALA A 113 1.57 -1.59 10.47
C ALA A 113 2.50 -2.63 11.13
N SER A 114 2.77 -3.73 10.42
CA SER A 114 3.63 -4.82 10.92
C SER A 114 5.10 -4.40 11.09
N ASN A 115 5.48 -3.25 10.55
CA ASN A 115 6.87 -2.82 10.48
C ASN A 115 7.15 -1.51 11.23
N THR A 116 6.12 -0.93 11.86
CA THR A 116 6.20 0.37 12.55
C THR A 116 7.33 0.41 13.59
N ASP A 117 7.44 -0.61 14.44
CA ASP A 117 8.48 -0.65 15.48
C ASP A 117 9.90 -0.74 14.88
N ASN A 118 10.07 -1.51 13.80
CA ASN A 118 11.33 -1.61 13.07
C ASN A 118 11.72 -0.28 12.42
N ILE A 119 10.76 0.44 11.84
CA ILE A 119 10.99 1.75 11.23
C ILE A 119 11.34 2.79 12.29
N LEU A 120 10.66 2.82 13.42
CA LEU A 120 11.02 3.70 14.54
C LEU A 120 12.43 3.41 15.05
N ALA A 121 12.81 2.14 15.18
CA ALA A 121 14.17 1.76 15.56
C ALA A 121 15.21 2.20 14.53
N TRP A 122 14.91 1.99 13.22
CA TRP A 122 15.77 2.41 12.10
C TRP A 122 15.97 3.94 12.06
N ILE A 123 14.90 4.70 12.20
CA ILE A 123 14.95 6.16 12.27
C ILE A 123 15.81 6.61 13.45
N ASN A 124 15.59 6.04 14.66
CA ASN A 124 16.34 6.38 15.85
C ASN A 124 17.85 6.04 15.74
N GLN A 125 18.19 4.97 15.03
CA GLN A 125 19.58 4.59 14.77
C GLN A 125 20.28 5.63 13.88
N HIS A 126 19.59 6.18 12.86
CA HIS A 126 20.19 7.01 11.82
C HIS A 126 20.03 8.53 12.04
N LYS A 127 19.19 8.95 13.00
CA LYS A 127 18.93 10.39 13.26
C LYS A 127 20.07 11.13 13.96
N LYS A 128 21.08 10.47 14.51
CA LYS A 128 22.08 11.06 15.44
C LYS A 128 22.81 12.28 14.90
N SER A 129 22.95 12.41 13.59
CA SER A 129 23.65 13.52 12.93
C SER A 129 22.70 14.61 12.40
N PHE A 130 21.40 14.50 12.69
CA PHE A 130 20.36 15.37 12.15
C PHE A 130 19.61 16.07 13.28
N ASN A 131 19.37 17.37 13.12
CA ASN A 131 18.53 18.16 14.03
C ASN A 131 17.05 17.91 13.71
N ILE A 132 16.51 16.79 14.21
CA ILE A 132 15.11 16.40 14.02
C ILE A 132 14.46 15.89 15.30
N ASN A 133 13.15 16.10 15.40
CA ASN A 133 12.27 15.51 16.39
C ASN A 133 11.35 14.50 15.72
N ILE A 134 11.02 13.42 16.44
CA ILE A 134 10.17 12.33 15.99
C ILE A 134 8.97 12.22 16.92
N ASN A 135 7.78 12.30 16.36
CA ASN A 135 6.52 12.11 17.07
C ASN A 135 5.75 10.94 16.46
N PHE A 136 5.47 9.92 17.26
CA PHE A 136 4.63 8.79 16.88
C PHE A 136 3.16 9.13 17.14
N MET A 137 2.42 9.44 16.08
CA MET A 137 1.08 10.00 16.16
C MET A 137 -0.02 8.99 16.54
N ASN A 138 0.22 7.69 16.38
CA ASN A 138 -0.81 6.66 16.64
C ASN A 138 -1.30 6.62 18.09
N GLU A 139 -0.59 7.24 19.03
CA GLU A 139 -1.03 7.36 20.43
C GLU A 139 -2.22 8.32 20.60
N SER A 140 -2.42 9.23 19.67
CA SER A 140 -3.44 10.29 19.72
C SER A 140 -4.30 10.38 18.45
N HIS A 141 -3.84 9.80 17.32
CA HIS A 141 -4.51 9.92 16.03
C HIS A 141 -4.88 8.55 15.45
N SER A 142 -6.00 8.52 14.76
CA SER A 142 -6.45 7.42 13.92
C SER A 142 -6.43 7.81 12.45
N LEU A 143 -6.52 6.82 11.57
CA LEU A 143 -6.53 6.99 10.13
C LEU A 143 -7.66 6.16 9.52
N ILE A 144 -8.50 6.80 8.72
CA ILE A 144 -9.53 6.12 7.92
C ILE A 144 -9.36 6.43 6.44
N ALA A 145 -9.77 5.50 5.59
CA ALA A 145 -9.72 5.66 4.13
C ALA A 145 -11.13 5.58 3.53
N LEU A 146 -11.58 6.67 2.93
CA LEU A 146 -12.87 6.80 2.23
C LEU A 146 -12.63 6.65 0.73
N GLN A 147 -13.05 5.54 0.14
CA GLN A 147 -12.61 5.10 -1.18
C GLN A 147 -13.78 4.73 -2.10
N GLY A 148 -13.75 5.19 -3.33
CA GLY A 148 -14.75 4.90 -4.35
C GLY A 148 -15.20 6.16 -5.10
N PRO A 149 -15.86 6.02 -6.26
CA PRO A 149 -16.20 7.15 -7.15
C PRO A 149 -17.07 8.23 -6.51
N LYS A 150 -17.83 7.90 -5.44
CA LYS A 150 -18.66 8.86 -4.70
C LYS A 150 -18.02 9.44 -3.44
N SER A 151 -16.76 9.13 -3.15
CA SER A 151 -16.08 9.60 -1.92
C SER A 151 -16.02 11.12 -1.83
N ARG A 152 -15.68 11.81 -2.93
CA ARG A 152 -15.64 13.28 -2.98
C ARG A 152 -17.02 13.92 -2.74
N GLU A 153 -18.08 13.32 -3.28
CA GLU A 153 -19.45 13.82 -3.08
C GLU A 153 -19.86 13.78 -1.60
N ILE A 154 -19.50 12.69 -0.89
CA ILE A 154 -19.81 12.55 0.53
C ILE A 154 -18.99 13.54 1.36
N LEU A 155 -17.70 13.70 1.06
CA LEU A 155 -16.81 14.63 1.76
C LEU A 155 -17.25 16.10 1.56
N ASN A 156 -17.64 16.51 0.37
CA ASN A 156 -18.06 17.88 0.08
C ASN A 156 -19.29 18.33 0.90
N LYS A 157 -20.06 17.40 1.48
CA LYS A 157 -21.20 17.76 2.34
C LYS A 157 -20.80 18.27 3.72
N ILE A 158 -19.55 17.97 4.16
CA ILE A 158 -19.07 18.29 5.53
C ILE A 158 -17.74 19.02 5.58
N CYS A 159 -17.08 19.17 4.43
CA CYS A 159 -15.84 19.92 4.35
C CYS A 159 -16.14 21.42 4.27
N SER A 160 -15.39 22.21 5.04
CA SER A 160 -15.48 23.69 4.97
C SER A 160 -14.87 24.24 3.69
N ASP A 161 -13.94 23.52 3.08
CA ASP A 161 -13.17 23.93 1.94
C ASP A 161 -13.58 23.19 0.67
N ASN A 162 -13.23 23.74 -0.50
CA ASN A 162 -13.40 23.03 -1.75
C ASN A 162 -12.38 21.90 -1.87
N ILE A 163 -12.85 20.64 -2.01
CA ILE A 163 -12.00 19.47 -2.15
C ILE A 163 -11.66 19.25 -3.62
N ASP A 164 -10.77 20.08 -4.16
CA ASP A 164 -10.19 19.89 -5.50
C ASP A 164 -8.71 19.48 -5.39
N LEU A 165 -8.48 18.37 -4.65
CA LEU A 165 -7.15 17.81 -4.48
C LEU A 165 -6.79 16.90 -5.65
N SER A 166 -5.65 17.16 -6.28
CA SER A 166 -5.02 16.24 -7.22
C SER A 166 -4.51 14.98 -6.51
N PHE A 167 -4.36 13.90 -7.25
CA PHE A 167 -3.79 12.66 -6.71
C PHE A 167 -2.38 12.90 -6.14
N TYR A 168 -2.11 12.39 -4.95
CA TYR A 168 -0.90 12.66 -4.14
C TYR A 168 -0.77 14.10 -3.62
N ASN A 169 -1.88 14.86 -3.54
CA ASN A 169 -1.92 16.11 -2.78
C ASN A 169 -2.70 15.93 -1.47
N PHE A 170 -2.46 16.82 -0.52
CA PHE A 170 -3.18 16.83 0.75
C PHE A 170 -3.42 18.25 1.25
N MET A 171 -4.24 18.41 2.26
CA MET A 171 -4.55 19.69 2.90
C MET A 171 -4.89 19.50 4.37
N GLU A 172 -4.69 20.53 5.15
CA GLU A 172 -5.29 20.69 6.47
C GLU A 172 -6.63 21.41 6.28
N THR A 173 -7.72 20.85 6.79
CA THR A 173 -9.07 21.39 6.64
C THR A 173 -9.96 20.99 7.82
N ASN A 174 -11.23 21.38 7.80
CA ASN A 174 -12.19 20.96 8.80
C ASN A 174 -13.27 20.09 8.17
N LEU A 175 -13.56 18.95 8.80
CA LEU A 175 -14.71 18.11 8.52
C LEU A 175 -15.64 18.11 9.73
N LEU A 176 -16.94 18.42 9.55
CA LEU A 176 -17.90 18.64 10.63
C LEU A 176 -17.41 19.67 11.69
N SER A 177 -16.66 20.67 11.25
CA SER A 177 -16.00 21.72 12.05
C SER A 177 -14.79 21.25 12.88
N ASP A 178 -14.38 19.99 12.77
CA ASP A 178 -13.21 19.44 13.45
C ASP A 178 -11.98 19.40 12.53
N PRO A 179 -10.76 19.75 13.02
CA PRO A 179 -9.56 19.80 12.21
C PRO A 179 -9.07 18.40 11.83
N VAL A 180 -8.73 18.23 10.55
CA VAL A 180 -8.20 16.98 9.99
C VAL A 180 -7.08 17.24 8.98
N ILE A 181 -6.25 16.22 8.76
CA ILE A 181 -5.38 16.13 7.58
C ILE A 181 -6.13 15.26 6.56
N LEU A 182 -6.49 15.87 5.43
CA LEU A 182 -7.17 15.21 4.31
C LEU A 182 -6.21 14.98 3.17
N THR A 183 -6.00 13.71 2.78
CA THR A 183 -5.05 13.34 1.72
C THR A 183 -5.77 12.70 0.55
N ARG A 184 -5.36 13.03 -0.68
CA ARG A 184 -5.88 12.43 -1.91
C ARG A 184 -5.04 11.19 -2.28
N THR A 185 -5.08 10.21 -1.41
CA THR A 185 -4.36 8.93 -1.50
C THR A 185 -5.30 7.75 -1.29
N GLY A 186 -4.80 6.53 -1.44
CA GLY A 186 -5.55 5.31 -1.22
C GLY A 186 -4.86 4.09 -1.81
N TYR A 187 -5.41 2.91 -1.52
CA TYR A 187 -4.84 1.61 -1.86
C TYR A 187 -5.81 0.74 -2.67
N THR A 188 -6.78 1.38 -3.33
CA THR A 188 -7.89 0.69 -4.02
C THR A 188 -7.88 0.87 -5.54
N GLY A 189 -7.17 1.88 -6.03
CA GLY A 189 -7.23 2.28 -7.43
C GLY A 189 -8.47 3.09 -7.80
N GLU A 190 -9.31 3.44 -6.83
CA GLU A 190 -10.45 4.34 -7.04
C GLU A 190 -10.16 5.76 -6.54
N LEU A 191 -10.99 6.71 -6.94
CA LEU A 191 -11.09 8.01 -6.30
C LEU A 191 -11.23 7.79 -4.80
N GLY A 192 -10.39 8.44 -3.99
CA GLY A 192 -10.45 8.22 -2.57
C GLY A 192 -9.61 9.21 -1.80
N PHE A 193 -9.85 9.24 -0.51
CA PHE A 193 -9.19 10.11 0.44
C PHE A 193 -8.84 9.33 1.70
N GLU A 194 -7.74 9.71 2.33
CA GLU A 194 -7.40 9.24 3.67
C GLU A 194 -7.48 10.42 4.63
N ILE A 195 -7.97 10.17 5.84
CA ILE A 195 -8.27 11.20 6.83
C ILE A 195 -7.56 10.82 8.13
N SER A 196 -6.61 11.65 8.55
CA SER A 196 -5.93 11.54 9.83
C SER A 196 -6.42 12.61 10.77
N ALA A 197 -6.86 12.22 11.98
CA ALA A 197 -7.33 13.13 13.02
C ALA A 197 -7.24 12.46 14.41
N PRO A 198 -7.43 13.22 15.51
CA PRO A 198 -7.60 12.66 16.84
C PRO A 198 -8.65 11.55 16.88
N HIS A 199 -8.48 10.61 17.83
CA HIS A 199 -9.30 9.39 17.92
C HIS A 199 -10.80 9.66 17.99
N ASP A 200 -11.22 10.63 18.80
CA ASP A 200 -12.61 11.03 19.00
C ASP A 200 -13.22 11.66 17.75
N ILE A 201 -12.44 12.46 17.01
CA ILE A 201 -12.86 13.03 15.73
C ILE A 201 -13.06 11.91 14.70
N ILE A 202 -12.14 10.94 14.61
CA ILE A 202 -12.27 9.81 13.69
C ILE A 202 -13.50 8.95 14.02
N GLN A 203 -13.83 8.72 15.30
CA GLN A 203 -15.06 8.02 15.68
C GLN A 203 -16.32 8.76 15.17
N LYS A 204 -16.38 10.09 15.40
CA LYS A 204 -17.48 10.94 14.89
C LYS A 204 -17.58 10.92 13.35
N LEU A 205 -16.46 11.00 12.66
CA LEU A 205 -16.42 10.95 11.19
C LEU A 205 -16.82 9.58 10.65
N TRP A 206 -16.39 8.48 11.30
CA TRP A 206 -16.77 7.12 10.95
C TRP A 206 -18.29 6.96 10.98
N ASP A 207 -18.92 7.34 12.10
CA ASP A 207 -20.37 7.25 12.26
C ASP A 207 -21.11 8.12 11.21
N TYR A 208 -20.60 9.32 10.96
CA TYR A 208 -21.16 10.17 9.92
C TYR A 208 -21.12 9.51 8.55
N PHE A 209 -19.95 8.99 8.13
CA PHE A 209 -19.80 8.38 6.80
C PHE A 209 -20.66 7.14 6.61
N ILE A 210 -20.74 6.27 7.62
CA ILE A 210 -21.64 5.10 7.62
C ILE A 210 -23.10 5.54 7.43
N ASN A 211 -23.56 6.54 8.19
CA ASN A 211 -24.92 7.03 8.14
C ASN A 211 -25.24 7.81 6.85
N ASN A 212 -24.23 8.22 6.08
CA ASN A 212 -24.36 8.99 4.86
C ASN A 212 -23.94 8.22 3.60
N GLY A 213 -23.97 6.90 3.63
CA GLY A 213 -23.89 6.03 2.47
C GLY A 213 -22.51 5.45 2.15
N ALA A 214 -21.50 5.63 3.02
CA ALA A 214 -20.28 4.85 2.93
C ALA A 214 -20.51 3.44 3.50
N SER A 215 -20.08 2.41 2.79
CA SER A 215 -20.15 1.04 3.26
C SER A 215 -18.86 0.65 3.98
N PRO A 216 -18.93 0.03 5.18
CA PRO A 216 -17.73 -0.43 5.86
C PRO A 216 -17.10 -1.56 5.04
N ALA A 217 -15.77 -1.55 4.94
CA ALA A 217 -15.01 -2.50 4.13
C ALA A 217 -13.81 -3.01 4.93
N GLY A 218 -13.60 -4.33 4.92
CA GLY A 218 -12.58 -4.99 5.71
C GLY A 218 -11.28 -5.27 4.95
N LEU A 219 -10.32 -5.89 5.67
CA LEU A 219 -9.00 -6.20 5.10
C LEU A 219 -9.05 -7.18 3.93
N ALA A 220 -10.05 -8.08 3.88
CA ALA A 220 -10.18 -9.04 2.80
C ALA A 220 -10.46 -8.36 1.45
N VAL A 221 -11.37 -7.39 1.43
CA VAL A 221 -11.65 -6.65 0.20
C VAL A 221 -10.52 -5.66 -0.13
N ARG A 222 -9.87 -5.08 0.89
CA ARG A 222 -8.67 -4.23 0.69
C ARG A 222 -7.58 -5.00 -0.07
N ASP A 223 -7.34 -6.27 0.27
CA ASP A 223 -6.36 -7.12 -0.43
C ASP A 223 -6.76 -7.41 -1.89
N VAL A 224 -8.05 -7.65 -2.16
CA VAL A 224 -8.53 -7.82 -3.55
C VAL A 224 -8.28 -6.57 -4.39
N LEU A 225 -8.66 -5.40 -3.85
CA LEU A 225 -8.59 -4.11 -4.55
C LEU A 225 -7.13 -3.72 -4.87
N ARG A 226 -6.22 -3.84 -3.88
CA ARG A 226 -4.81 -3.54 -4.09
C ARG A 226 -4.14 -4.48 -5.10
N MET A 227 -4.54 -5.77 -5.06
CA MET A 227 -4.02 -6.78 -6.00
C MET A 227 -4.36 -6.43 -7.43
N GLU A 228 -5.59 -6.02 -7.71
CA GLU A 228 -6.03 -5.61 -9.06
C GLU A 228 -5.21 -4.44 -9.61
N MET A 229 -4.68 -3.58 -8.72
CA MET A 229 -3.82 -2.44 -9.07
C MET A 229 -2.33 -2.79 -9.08
N LYS A 230 -1.95 -4.02 -8.69
CA LYS A 230 -0.55 -4.43 -8.46
C LYS A 230 0.16 -3.58 -7.40
N TYR A 231 -0.55 -3.09 -6.40
CA TYR A 231 0.10 -2.45 -5.27
C TYR A 231 0.75 -3.51 -4.38
N CYS A 232 2.03 -3.33 -4.08
CA CYS A 232 2.78 -4.27 -3.26
C CYS A 232 2.27 -4.29 -1.81
N LEU A 233 2.34 -5.45 -1.17
CA LEU A 233 2.11 -5.61 0.26
C LEU A 233 3.42 -6.01 0.92
N TYR A 234 3.89 -5.18 1.88
CA TYR A 234 5.08 -5.49 2.67
C TYR A 234 4.93 -6.81 3.45
N GLY A 235 5.98 -7.60 3.46
CA GLY A 235 5.97 -8.95 4.04
C GLY A 235 5.43 -10.05 3.10
N ASN A 236 4.81 -9.66 1.97
CA ASN A 236 4.38 -10.58 0.91
C ASN A 236 5.18 -10.37 -0.37
N ASP A 237 4.98 -9.22 -1.02
CA ASP A 237 5.53 -8.91 -2.35
C ASP A 237 6.89 -8.22 -2.25
N ILE A 238 7.14 -7.54 -1.16
CA ILE A 238 8.39 -6.84 -0.86
C ILE A 238 8.81 -7.09 0.59
N SER A 239 10.11 -7.16 0.81
CA SER A 239 10.74 -7.40 2.12
C SER A 239 12.23 -7.07 2.06
N THR A 240 12.96 -7.31 3.15
CA THR A 240 14.42 -7.19 3.19
C THR A 240 15.16 -8.16 2.25
N ALA A 241 14.50 -9.19 1.75
CA ALA A 241 15.03 -10.13 0.75
C ALA A 241 14.78 -9.68 -0.71
N THR A 242 14.16 -8.53 -0.91
CA THR A 242 13.81 -7.98 -2.23
C THR A 242 14.27 -6.52 -2.34
N ASN A 243 14.67 -6.10 -3.53
CA ASN A 243 15.02 -4.70 -3.78
C ASN A 243 13.97 -4.00 -4.66
N PRO A 244 13.92 -2.66 -4.67
CA PRO A 244 12.92 -1.91 -5.45
C PRO A 244 12.98 -2.18 -6.95
N LEU A 245 14.14 -2.53 -7.48
CA LEU A 245 14.32 -2.71 -8.92
C LEU A 245 13.67 -4.00 -9.40
N GLU A 246 13.91 -5.12 -8.69
CA GLU A 246 13.27 -6.41 -9.02
C GLU A 246 11.77 -6.43 -8.68
N ALA A 247 11.32 -5.62 -7.69
CA ALA A 247 9.92 -5.46 -7.33
C ALA A 247 9.09 -4.64 -8.33
N GLY A 248 9.75 -4.09 -9.38
CA GLY A 248 9.09 -3.22 -10.35
C GLY A 248 8.79 -1.82 -9.83
N LEU A 249 9.54 -1.39 -8.81
CA LEU A 249 9.47 -0.06 -8.18
C LEU A 249 10.66 0.83 -8.58
N SER A 250 11.33 0.54 -9.71
CA SER A 250 12.48 1.32 -10.18
C SER A 250 12.16 2.82 -10.37
N TRP A 251 10.90 3.15 -10.65
CA TRP A 251 10.42 4.53 -10.86
C TRP A 251 10.48 5.40 -9.60
N ILE A 252 10.54 4.81 -8.38
CA ILE A 252 10.74 5.56 -7.14
C ILE A 252 12.22 5.72 -6.77
N VAL A 253 13.15 5.03 -7.43
CA VAL A 253 14.58 5.09 -7.08
C VAL A 253 15.26 6.20 -7.85
N ASN A 254 15.63 7.27 -7.16
CA ASN A 254 16.33 8.38 -7.77
C ASN A 254 17.83 8.34 -7.44
N PHE A 255 18.64 7.88 -8.37
CA PHE A 255 20.09 7.79 -8.16
C PHE A 255 20.81 9.14 -8.24
N ASP A 256 20.17 10.18 -8.81
CA ASP A 256 20.76 11.50 -9.05
C ASP A 256 20.60 12.45 -7.84
N LYS A 257 19.82 12.05 -6.83
CA LYS A 257 19.58 12.86 -5.63
C LYS A 257 20.77 12.92 -4.64
N GLY A 258 21.86 12.22 -4.93
CA GLY A 258 23.00 12.06 -4.04
C GLY A 258 22.99 10.75 -3.25
N ASN A 259 23.68 10.73 -2.11
CA ASN A 259 23.82 9.52 -1.31
C ASN A 259 22.56 9.24 -0.47
N PHE A 260 22.18 7.96 -0.40
CA PHE A 260 21.16 7.44 0.49
C PHE A 260 21.49 5.99 0.89
N LEU A 261 20.89 5.50 1.96
CA LEU A 261 21.13 4.14 2.46
C LEU A 261 20.76 3.09 1.39
N GLY A 262 21.68 2.15 1.12
CA GLY A 262 21.50 1.10 0.13
C GLY A 262 21.82 1.49 -1.33
N ARG A 263 22.15 2.77 -1.61
CA ARG A 263 22.37 3.27 -2.98
C ARG A 263 23.38 2.47 -3.78
N ASP A 264 24.54 2.16 -3.20
CA ASP A 264 25.63 1.50 -3.94
C ASP A 264 25.26 0.08 -4.37
N ASN A 265 24.56 -0.66 -3.52
CA ASN A 265 24.09 -2.00 -3.84
C ASN A 265 22.89 -1.98 -4.80
N LEU A 266 22.04 -0.95 -4.75
CA LEU A 266 21.02 -0.71 -5.78
C LEU A 266 21.65 -0.39 -7.16
N LEU A 267 22.73 0.40 -7.21
CA LEU A 267 23.47 0.66 -8.45
C LEU A 267 24.10 -0.60 -9.02
N LYS A 268 24.70 -1.44 -8.18
CA LYS A 268 25.22 -2.74 -8.61
C LYS A 268 24.10 -3.61 -9.20
N SER A 269 22.95 -3.69 -8.53
CA SER A 269 21.79 -4.42 -9.03
C SER A 269 21.27 -3.88 -10.37
N LYS A 270 21.28 -2.56 -10.55
CA LYS A 270 20.88 -1.91 -11.80
C LYS A 270 21.79 -2.30 -12.97
N ASN A 271 23.11 -2.39 -12.72
CA ASN A 271 24.12 -2.64 -13.76
C ASN A 271 24.28 -4.13 -14.11
N ASN A 272 23.88 -5.04 -13.21
CA ASN A 272 24.15 -6.48 -13.34
C ASN A 272 22.95 -7.30 -13.83
N ASP A 273 21.91 -6.70 -14.40
CA ASP A 273 20.64 -7.32 -14.73
C ASP A 273 20.01 -8.11 -13.56
N TYR A 274 18.75 -7.88 -13.31
CA TYR A 274 18.07 -8.55 -12.19
C TYR A 274 17.96 -10.04 -12.45
N GLN A 275 18.23 -10.85 -11.42
CA GLN A 275 18.08 -12.30 -11.49
C GLN A 275 16.60 -12.72 -11.60
N ARG A 276 15.68 -11.89 -11.11
CA ARG A 276 14.23 -12.15 -11.09
C ARG A 276 13.43 -10.85 -11.15
N ARG A 277 12.14 -10.96 -11.48
CA ARG A 277 11.21 -9.81 -11.49
C ARG A 277 9.85 -10.17 -10.89
N LEU A 278 9.25 -9.22 -10.17
CA LEU A 278 7.87 -9.29 -9.71
C LEU A 278 6.93 -9.00 -10.89
N ILE A 279 6.19 -10.03 -11.30
CA ILE A 279 5.22 -9.95 -12.41
C ILE A 279 3.79 -10.16 -11.92
N GLY A 280 2.81 -9.74 -12.72
CA GLY A 280 1.42 -10.13 -12.57
C GLY A 280 1.04 -11.25 -13.53
N PHE A 281 0.17 -12.14 -13.07
CA PHE A 281 -0.37 -13.22 -13.89
C PHE A 281 -1.85 -13.48 -13.62
N GLU A 282 -2.54 -14.00 -14.63
CA GLU A 282 -3.92 -14.48 -14.54
C GLU A 282 -3.94 -16.00 -14.72
N MET A 283 -4.74 -16.68 -13.88
CA MET A 283 -5.02 -18.10 -14.07
C MET A 283 -5.84 -18.31 -15.35
N THR A 284 -5.46 -19.30 -16.16
CA THR A 284 -6.24 -19.72 -17.33
C THR A 284 -7.26 -20.81 -16.96
N GLU A 285 -7.07 -21.43 -15.79
CA GLU A 285 -7.95 -22.43 -15.20
C GLU A 285 -8.59 -21.90 -13.91
N LYS A 286 -9.72 -22.48 -13.50
CA LYS A 286 -10.45 -22.06 -12.28
C LYS A 286 -9.65 -22.44 -11.03
N ALA A 287 -8.83 -21.53 -10.56
CA ALA A 287 -8.03 -21.68 -9.34
C ALA A 287 -7.71 -20.31 -8.73
N ILE A 288 -7.39 -20.29 -7.44
CA ILE A 288 -6.92 -19.10 -6.72
C ILE A 288 -5.48 -19.35 -6.30
N PRO A 289 -4.51 -18.58 -6.85
CA PRO A 289 -3.12 -18.71 -6.42
C PRO A 289 -2.95 -18.19 -4.99
N ARG A 290 -1.97 -18.72 -4.26
CA ARG A 290 -1.66 -18.31 -2.89
C ARG A 290 -0.16 -18.14 -2.71
N LYS A 291 0.24 -17.29 -1.76
CA LYS A 291 1.63 -17.10 -1.37
C LYS A 291 2.32 -18.43 -1.10
N GLY A 292 3.54 -18.60 -1.61
CA GLY A 292 4.37 -19.80 -1.46
C GLY A 292 4.13 -20.87 -2.51
N TYR A 293 3.15 -20.72 -3.42
CA TYR A 293 2.99 -21.65 -4.53
C TYR A 293 4.12 -21.49 -5.54
N SER A 294 4.72 -22.61 -5.95
CA SER A 294 5.81 -22.61 -6.92
C SER A 294 5.29 -22.33 -8.33
N VAL A 295 6.08 -21.60 -9.10
CA VAL A 295 5.83 -21.26 -10.50
C VAL A 295 6.77 -22.06 -11.40
N TYR A 296 6.22 -22.64 -12.45
CA TYR A 296 6.92 -23.49 -13.39
C TYR A 296 6.72 -23.01 -14.84
N ILE A 297 7.64 -23.40 -15.70
CA ILE A 297 7.51 -23.39 -17.16
C ILE A 297 7.73 -24.81 -17.70
N ASN A 298 7.27 -25.07 -18.92
CA ASN A 298 7.69 -26.27 -19.63
C ASN A 298 9.02 -26.00 -20.35
N ASN A 299 10.01 -26.86 -20.10
CA ASN A 299 11.25 -26.86 -20.87
C ASN A 299 11.04 -27.48 -22.27
N ASN A 300 12.09 -27.53 -23.10
CA ASN A 300 12.04 -28.10 -24.45
C ASN A 300 11.61 -29.60 -24.48
N ASN A 301 11.76 -30.32 -23.36
CA ASN A 301 11.38 -31.72 -23.21
C ASN A 301 9.99 -31.88 -22.57
N MET A 302 9.18 -30.81 -22.49
CA MET A 302 7.85 -30.77 -21.82
C MET A 302 7.88 -31.12 -20.33
N GLN A 303 9.04 -31.00 -19.67
CA GLN A 303 9.16 -31.17 -18.23
C GLN A 303 8.99 -29.84 -17.51
N HIS A 304 8.32 -29.87 -16.35
CA HIS A 304 8.14 -28.70 -15.50
C HIS A 304 9.46 -28.31 -14.81
N MET A 305 9.90 -27.09 -15.09
CA MET A 305 11.06 -26.48 -14.45
C MET A 305 10.59 -25.33 -13.56
N LYS A 306 10.96 -25.36 -12.28
CA LYS A 306 10.64 -24.27 -11.33
C LYS A 306 11.43 -23.02 -11.74
N VAL A 307 10.71 -21.88 -11.84
CA VAL A 307 11.26 -20.58 -12.23
C VAL A 307 10.83 -19.44 -11.31
N GLY A 308 10.11 -19.73 -10.23
CA GLY A 308 9.66 -18.67 -9.33
C GLY A 308 8.71 -19.12 -8.24
N GLU A 309 8.15 -18.13 -7.55
CA GLU A 309 7.21 -18.33 -6.45
C GLU A 309 6.17 -17.20 -6.39
N VAL A 310 4.93 -17.58 -6.08
CA VAL A 310 3.80 -16.66 -5.87
C VAL A 310 3.97 -15.92 -4.55
N THR A 311 3.90 -14.60 -4.57
CA THR A 311 3.98 -13.75 -3.38
C THR A 311 2.60 -13.35 -2.86
N SER A 312 1.64 -13.12 -3.77
CA SER A 312 0.27 -12.76 -3.44
C SER A 312 -0.69 -13.33 -4.48
N GLY A 313 -1.93 -13.62 -4.07
CA GLY A 313 -2.93 -14.08 -5.02
C GLY A 313 -4.34 -14.08 -4.46
N THR A 314 -5.29 -13.73 -5.33
CA THR A 314 -6.70 -13.60 -4.99
C THR A 314 -7.60 -13.98 -6.18
N HIS A 315 -8.90 -14.01 -5.94
CA HIS A 315 -9.91 -14.02 -7.00
C HIS A 315 -10.39 -12.59 -7.26
N SER A 316 -10.24 -12.09 -8.48
CA SER A 316 -10.81 -10.79 -8.87
C SER A 316 -12.30 -10.97 -9.22
N PRO A 317 -13.22 -10.27 -8.52
CA PRO A 317 -14.64 -10.30 -8.86
C PRO A 317 -14.93 -9.69 -10.23
N LEU A 318 -14.16 -8.66 -10.65
CA LEU A 318 -14.35 -8.01 -11.94
C LEU A 318 -13.88 -8.88 -13.11
N LEU A 319 -12.71 -9.52 -12.97
CA LEU A 319 -12.14 -10.35 -14.02
C LEU A 319 -12.70 -11.79 -14.01
N LEU A 320 -13.38 -12.19 -12.93
CA LEU A 320 -13.90 -13.54 -12.71
C LEU A 320 -12.80 -14.62 -12.78
N LYS A 321 -11.58 -14.28 -12.39
CA LYS A 321 -10.39 -15.11 -12.48
C LYS A 321 -9.54 -15.03 -11.22
N GLY A 322 -8.73 -16.06 -11.00
CA GLY A 322 -7.59 -15.99 -10.10
C GLY A 322 -6.51 -15.09 -10.70
N ILE A 323 -6.03 -14.13 -9.94
CA ILE A 323 -4.89 -13.26 -10.27
C ILE A 323 -3.81 -13.40 -9.21
N GLY A 324 -2.55 -13.19 -9.58
CA GLY A 324 -1.45 -13.27 -8.64
C GLY A 324 -0.26 -12.41 -9.02
N LEU A 325 0.59 -12.19 -8.02
CA LEU A 325 1.93 -11.65 -8.18
C LEU A 325 2.94 -12.76 -7.88
N ALA A 326 4.05 -12.78 -8.60
CA ALA A 326 5.11 -13.77 -8.40
C ALA A 326 6.46 -13.16 -8.78
N TYR A 327 7.51 -13.54 -8.05
CA TYR A 327 8.87 -13.38 -8.58
C TYR A 327 9.18 -14.51 -9.53
N ILE A 328 9.63 -14.15 -10.73
CA ILE A 328 10.03 -15.11 -11.77
C ILE A 328 11.44 -14.79 -12.21
N ASP A 329 12.26 -15.83 -12.32
CA ASP A 329 13.64 -15.75 -12.79
C ASP A 329 13.71 -15.22 -14.23
N CYS A 330 14.70 -14.39 -14.48
CA CYS A 330 15.00 -13.96 -15.85
C CYS A 330 15.68 -15.10 -16.63
N PRO A 331 15.34 -15.33 -17.89
CA PRO A 331 14.53 -14.48 -18.80
C PRO A 331 13.02 -14.85 -18.89
N TYR A 332 12.46 -15.63 -17.98
CA TYR A 332 11.11 -16.23 -18.12
C TYR A 332 9.95 -15.29 -17.78
N HIS A 333 10.21 -14.04 -17.44
CA HIS A 333 9.24 -13.03 -16.96
C HIS A 333 8.49 -12.25 -18.07
N LYS A 334 8.56 -12.68 -19.35
CA LYS A 334 7.98 -11.93 -20.47
C LYS A 334 6.45 -11.95 -20.45
N ILE A 335 5.83 -10.76 -20.66
CA ILE A 335 4.37 -10.64 -20.82
C ILE A 335 3.90 -11.53 -21.97
N GLY A 336 2.82 -12.26 -21.76
CA GLY A 336 2.24 -13.21 -22.72
C GLY A 336 2.73 -14.65 -22.54
N SER A 337 3.81 -14.89 -21.78
CA SER A 337 4.32 -16.24 -21.53
C SER A 337 3.33 -17.08 -20.71
N LEU A 338 3.22 -18.34 -21.08
CA LEU A 338 2.50 -19.35 -20.29
C LEU A 338 3.39 -19.84 -19.16
N ILE A 339 2.82 -19.93 -17.98
CA ILE A 339 3.42 -20.47 -16.76
C ILE A 339 2.46 -21.44 -16.12
N TYR A 340 2.94 -22.23 -15.20
CA TYR A 340 2.12 -23.18 -14.43
C TYR A 340 2.31 -22.93 -12.95
N ILE A 341 1.21 -22.87 -12.21
CA ILE A 341 1.20 -22.75 -10.76
C ILE A 341 0.93 -24.12 -10.16
N GLU A 342 1.82 -24.59 -9.29
CA GLU A 342 1.61 -25.85 -8.58
C GLU A 342 0.64 -25.65 -7.41
N ILE A 343 -0.55 -26.23 -7.56
CA ILE A 343 -1.60 -26.15 -6.55
C ILE A 343 -2.01 -27.57 -6.17
N ARG A 344 -1.71 -27.97 -4.94
CA ARG A 344 -2.02 -29.31 -4.42
C ARG A 344 -1.53 -30.46 -5.33
N GLY A 345 -0.29 -30.33 -5.83
CA GLY A 345 0.35 -31.32 -6.70
C GLY A 345 -0.13 -31.33 -8.16
N LYS A 346 -0.94 -30.32 -8.57
CA LYS A 346 -1.35 -30.13 -9.96
C LYS A 346 -0.73 -28.87 -10.54
N PHE A 347 -0.27 -28.94 -11.77
CA PHE A 347 0.25 -27.80 -12.53
C PHE A 347 -0.88 -27.15 -13.31
N LEU A 348 -1.41 -26.03 -12.79
CA LEU A 348 -2.53 -25.31 -13.39
C LEU A 348 -2.01 -24.14 -14.21
N GLY A 349 -2.54 -23.98 -15.42
CA GLY A 349 -2.11 -22.97 -16.38
C GLY A 349 -2.40 -21.54 -15.90
N ALA A 350 -1.44 -20.65 -16.18
CA ALA A 350 -1.56 -19.22 -15.97
C ALA A 350 -0.79 -18.48 -17.08
N LYS A 351 -1.08 -17.19 -17.24
CA LYS A 351 -0.44 -16.33 -18.23
C LYS A 351 0.10 -15.07 -17.58
N ILE A 352 1.34 -14.71 -17.86
CA ILE A 352 1.91 -13.42 -17.45
C ILE A 352 1.22 -12.30 -18.21
N VAL A 353 0.71 -11.30 -17.48
CA VAL A 353 -0.05 -10.19 -18.04
C VAL A 353 0.57 -8.83 -17.72
N LYS A 354 0.18 -7.82 -18.49
CA LYS A 354 0.48 -6.43 -18.17
C LYS A 354 -0.32 -6.02 -16.95
N THR A 355 0.29 -5.29 -16.03
CA THR A 355 -0.36 -4.71 -14.86
C THR A 355 -0.42 -3.19 -14.93
N PRO A 356 -1.36 -2.51 -14.23
CA PRO A 356 -2.38 -3.09 -13.36
C PRO A 356 -3.34 -4.02 -14.10
N PHE A 357 -3.97 -4.97 -13.39
CA PHE A 357 -4.90 -5.93 -13.98
C PHE A 357 -6.18 -5.26 -14.50
N ILE A 358 -6.60 -4.18 -13.85
CA ILE A 358 -7.73 -3.34 -14.27
C ILE A 358 -7.23 -1.92 -14.58
N GLN A 359 -7.84 -1.27 -15.57
CA GLN A 359 -7.42 0.07 -16.02
C GLN A 359 -8.53 1.11 -15.90
N ASN A 360 -9.79 0.70 -16.04
CA ASN A 360 -10.93 1.60 -15.98
C ASN A 360 -11.41 1.80 -14.55
N THR A 361 -10.76 2.74 -13.85
CA THR A 361 -11.09 3.12 -12.48
C THR A 361 -11.36 4.62 -12.36
N SER A 362 -11.84 5.05 -11.20
CA SER A 362 -12.07 6.47 -10.92
C SER A 362 -10.84 7.19 -10.33
N LEU A 363 -9.67 6.54 -10.27
CA LEU A 363 -8.48 7.04 -9.57
C LEU A 363 -8.10 8.48 -9.95
N HIS A 364 -8.23 8.85 -11.20
CA HIS A 364 -7.82 10.17 -11.73
C HIS A 364 -9.01 11.08 -12.08
N LYS A 365 -10.21 10.78 -11.53
CA LYS A 365 -11.41 11.62 -11.71
C LYS A 365 -11.48 12.76 -10.71
#